data_b1d348e8b6c79a7c9f6b19361a9e964b
#
_entry.id   b1d348e8b6c79a7c9f6b19361a9e964b
#
_cell.length_a   1.000
_cell.length_b   1.000
_cell.length_c   1.000
_cell.angle_alpha   90.00
_cell.angle_beta   90.00
_cell.angle_gamma   90.00
#
_symmetry.space_group_name_H-M   'P 1'
#
loop_
_entity.id
_entity.type
_entity.pdbx_description
1 polymer ?
#
loop_
_entity_poly.entity_id
_entity_poly.type
_entity_poly.pdbx_seq_one_letter_code
_entity_poly.pdbx_strand_id
1 'polypeptide(L)'
;DGFIDYLFQKPCRGSKSYGKRASEVPTLSSGTVKKCYNILTLGFETAKRWNYISEIPNTKGPSEHYKKRKAWSSEHISKILDQIQDDPILHLSVHLAFNCSLRAGEIVAIDINSINLNEGSMWISQILERVSDESLKTLSKEKIAKVFPKQFSNAKSRLVLKTPKTEGSLRKQYLTRPLVQEIKERIAEINKTKELLGPEYQDNGILICQSEGRPVDQNKLCKSFKE
;
A
#
# COMPACT_ATOMS: atom_id res chain seq x y z
N ASP A 1 -0.61 0.66 35.10
CA ASP A 1 0.61 1.09 34.42
C ASP A 1 1.56 -0.06 34.15
N GLY A 2 1.73 -1.06 35.03
CA GLY A 2 2.64 -2.18 34.83
C GLY A 2 2.48 -2.96 33.52
N PHE A 3 1.27 -3.04 32.95
CA PHE A 3 1.08 -3.67 31.64
C PHE A 3 1.67 -2.83 30.48
N ILE A 4 1.57 -1.51 30.56
CA ILE A 4 2.16 -0.60 29.57
C ILE A 4 3.69 -0.69 29.64
N ASP A 5 4.26 -0.69 30.85
CA ASP A 5 5.70 -0.82 31.07
C ASP A 5 6.22 -2.17 30.57
N TYR A 6 5.45 -3.24 30.81
CA TYR A 6 5.73 -4.56 30.24
C TYR A 6 5.74 -4.54 28.70
N LEU A 7 4.79 -3.85 28.06
CA LEU A 7 4.76 -3.75 26.59
C LEU A 7 5.98 -2.99 26.04
N PHE A 8 6.44 -1.95 26.72
CA PHE A 8 7.65 -1.22 26.30
C PHE A 8 8.93 -2.07 26.38
N GLN A 9 8.93 -3.10 27.20
CA GLN A 9 10.05 -4.03 27.31
C GLN A 9 9.98 -5.19 26.30
N LYS A 10 8.82 -5.39 25.64
CA LYS A 10 8.64 -6.49 24.68
C LYS A 10 9.43 -6.24 23.40
N PRO A 11 10.21 -7.24 22.92
CA PRO A 11 10.89 -7.17 21.64
C PRO A 11 9.89 -7.19 20.47
N CYS A 12 10.24 -6.50 19.40
CA CYS A 12 9.51 -6.59 18.13
C CYS A 12 9.56 -8.01 17.58
N ARG A 13 8.51 -8.42 16.85
CA ARG A 13 8.44 -9.71 16.15
C ARG A 13 8.43 -9.48 14.62
N GLY A 14 8.61 -10.56 13.86
CA GLY A 14 8.58 -10.55 12.41
C GLY A 14 9.86 -10.02 11.78
N SER A 15 9.77 -9.25 10.70
CA SER A 15 10.92 -8.77 9.92
C SER A 15 11.97 -7.99 10.73
N LYS A 16 11.56 -7.33 11.83
CA LYS A 16 12.48 -6.58 12.69
C LYS A 16 13.33 -7.45 13.60
N SER A 17 12.93 -8.70 13.85
CA SER A 17 13.64 -9.67 14.68
C SER A 17 14.36 -10.75 13.86
N TYR A 18 14.01 -10.88 12.56
CA TYR A 18 14.57 -11.93 11.71
C TYR A 18 16.11 -11.78 11.56
N GLY A 19 16.83 -12.85 11.80
CA GLY A 19 18.31 -12.89 11.68
C GLY A 19 19.09 -12.09 12.73
N LYS A 20 18.42 -11.51 13.74
CA LYS A 20 19.04 -10.72 14.81
C LYS A 20 19.16 -11.51 16.10
N ARG A 21 20.22 -11.21 16.89
CA ARG A 21 20.33 -11.69 18.27
C ARG A 21 19.27 -11.02 19.13
N ALA A 22 18.85 -11.67 20.20
CA ALA A 22 17.80 -11.14 21.09
C ALA A 22 18.12 -9.73 21.63
N SER A 23 19.38 -9.43 21.90
CA SER A 23 19.87 -8.12 22.35
C SER A 23 19.81 -7.01 21.28
N GLU A 24 19.75 -7.38 20.01
CA GLU A 24 19.72 -6.45 18.87
C GLU A 24 18.30 -6.16 18.38
N VAL A 25 17.31 -6.89 18.89
CA VAL A 25 15.93 -6.71 18.50
C VAL A 25 15.35 -5.49 19.23
N PRO A 26 14.88 -4.45 18.49
CA PRO A 26 14.29 -3.29 19.14
C PRO A 26 13.01 -3.66 19.88
N THR A 27 12.70 -2.95 20.95
CA THR A 27 11.43 -3.07 21.68
C THR A 27 10.29 -2.42 20.91
N LEU A 28 9.05 -2.65 21.38
CA LEU A 28 7.85 -2.06 20.76
C LEU A 28 7.92 -0.53 20.81
N SER A 29 7.57 0.11 19.68
CA SER A 29 7.49 1.57 19.61
C SER A 29 6.29 2.12 20.41
N SER A 30 6.39 3.37 20.86
CA SER A 30 5.30 4.07 21.57
C SER A 30 3.98 4.03 20.80
N GLY A 31 4.01 4.21 19.48
CA GLY A 31 2.82 4.08 18.64
C GLY A 31 2.21 2.67 18.62
N THR A 32 3.02 1.60 18.72
CA THR A 32 2.52 0.24 18.83
C THR A 32 1.90 0.00 20.20
N VAL A 33 2.58 0.43 21.28
CA VAL A 33 2.06 0.33 22.65
C VAL A 33 0.75 1.12 22.78
N LYS A 34 0.66 2.32 22.18
CA LYS A 34 -0.59 3.10 22.16
C LYS A 34 -1.73 2.38 21.47
N LYS A 35 -1.47 1.66 20.37
CA LYS A 35 -2.50 0.84 19.71
C LYS A 35 -3.00 -0.29 20.62
N CYS A 36 -2.12 -0.98 21.34
CA CYS A 36 -2.49 -2.00 22.30
C CYS A 36 -3.35 -1.38 23.44
N TYR A 37 -2.95 -0.23 23.96
CA TYR A 37 -3.70 0.51 24.95
C TYR A 37 -5.12 0.87 24.47
N ASN A 38 -5.24 1.41 23.26
CA ASN A 38 -6.54 1.77 22.68
C ASN A 38 -7.46 0.54 22.52
N ILE A 39 -6.91 -0.62 22.14
CA ILE A 39 -7.68 -1.87 22.03
C ILE A 39 -8.21 -2.29 23.43
N LEU A 40 -7.38 -2.20 24.46
CA LEU A 40 -7.79 -2.50 25.84
C LEU A 40 -8.87 -1.54 26.32
N THR A 41 -8.70 -0.24 26.12
CA THR A 41 -9.69 0.77 26.51
C THR A 41 -11.03 0.51 25.83
N LEU A 42 -11.02 0.23 24.53
CA LEU A 42 -12.23 -0.15 23.79
C LEU A 42 -12.86 -1.44 24.35
N GLY A 43 -12.03 -2.40 24.76
CA GLY A 43 -12.49 -3.63 25.42
C GLY A 43 -13.20 -3.34 26.76
N PHE A 44 -12.63 -2.48 27.60
CA PHE A 44 -13.24 -2.07 28.88
C PHE A 44 -14.54 -1.27 28.66
N GLU A 45 -14.56 -0.34 27.69
CA GLU A 45 -15.77 0.38 27.32
C GLU A 45 -16.90 -0.57 26.88
N THR A 46 -16.54 -1.59 26.09
CA THR A 46 -17.48 -2.61 25.64
C THR A 46 -17.96 -3.48 26.79
N ALA A 47 -17.07 -3.91 27.68
CA ALA A 47 -17.42 -4.70 28.87
C ALA A 47 -18.35 -3.92 29.83
N LYS A 48 -18.11 -2.62 30.00
CA LYS A 48 -19.01 -1.75 30.78
C LYS A 48 -20.37 -1.64 30.10
N ARG A 49 -20.43 -1.43 28.79
CA ARG A 49 -21.70 -1.37 28.05
C ARG A 49 -22.51 -2.69 28.14
N TRP A 50 -21.83 -3.82 28.26
CA TRP A 50 -22.46 -5.12 28.45
C TRP A 50 -22.68 -5.49 29.91
N ASN A 51 -22.45 -4.57 30.86
CA ASN A 51 -22.58 -4.77 32.30
C ASN A 51 -21.69 -5.89 32.88
N TYR A 52 -20.57 -6.21 32.24
CA TYR A 52 -19.58 -7.14 32.80
C TYR A 52 -18.70 -6.47 33.87
N ILE A 53 -18.55 -5.16 33.81
CA ILE A 53 -17.83 -4.36 34.81
C ILE A 53 -18.66 -3.10 35.13
N SER A 54 -18.58 -2.63 36.35
CA SER A 54 -19.26 -1.41 36.81
C SER A 54 -18.51 -0.14 36.42
N GLU A 55 -17.18 -0.19 36.44
CA GLU A 55 -16.32 0.96 36.18
C GLU A 55 -15.18 0.62 35.23
N ILE A 56 -14.75 1.61 34.43
CA ILE A 56 -13.57 1.49 33.58
C ILE A 56 -12.36 1.88 34.42
N PRO A 57 -11.27 1.06 34.41
CA PRO A 57 -10.04 1.42 35.10
C PRO A 57 -9.51 2.77 34.62
N ASN A 58 -9.27 3.69 35.55
CA ASN A 58 -8.71 5.00 35.25
C ASN A 58 -7.20 4.85 35.01
N THR A 59 -6.82 4.70 33.73
CA THR A 59 -5.43 4.52 33.31
C THR A 59 -5.01 5.61 32.36
N LYS A 60 -3.75 6.04 32.45
CA LYS A 60 -3.17 7.05 31.55
C LYS A 60 -2.47 6.36 30.37
N GLY A 61 -2.96 6.64 29.17
CA GLY A 61 -2.34 6.09 27.97
C GLY A 61 -0.92 6.61 27.74
N PRO A 62 -0.05 5.83 27.06
CA PRO A 62 1.29 6.25 26.74
C PRO A 62 1.28 7.45 25.79
N SER A 63 2.21 8.39 25.99
CA SER A 63 2.44 9.49 25.06
C SER A 63 3.05 8.97 23.76
N GLU A 64 2.59 9.48 22.63
CA GLU A 64 3.19 9.16 21.34
C GLU A 64 4.32 10.13 21.00
N HIS A 65 5.50 9.60 20.76
CA HIS A 65 6.63 10.37 20.25
C HIS A 65 6.73 10.15 18.74
N TYR A 66 6.14 11.06 17.95
CA TYR A 66 6.29 11.03 16.50
C TYR A 66 7.61 11.70 16.10
N LYS A 67 8.48 10.94 15.45
CA LYS A 67 9.59 11.57 14.71
C LYS A 67 8.99 12.26 13.49
N LYS A 68 9.02 13.60 13.45
CA LYS A 68 8.66 14.34 12.23
C LYS A 68 9.57 13.88 11.10
N ARG A 69 8.98 13.30 10.07
CA ARG A 69 9.70 12.98 8.83
C ARG A 69 9.87 14.28 8.05
N LYS A 70 11.08 14.53 7.55
CA LYS A 70 11.29 15.64 6.62
C LYS A 70 10.62 15.30 5.30
N ALA A 71 9.90 16.26 4.73
CA ALA A 71 9.45 16.15 3.34
C ALA A 71 10.66 16.21 2.42
N TRP A 72 10.63 15.49 1.33
CA TRP A 72 11.68 15.55 0.32
C TRP A 72 11.48 16.80 -0.52
N SER A 73 12.58 17.47 -0.85
CA SER A 73 12.55 18.62 -1.77
C SER A 73 12.42 18.13 -3.22
N SER A 74 11.98 19.01 -4.11
CA SER A 74 11.92 18.74 -5.55
C SER A 74 13.27 18.28 -6.12
N GLU A 75 14.37 18.86 -5.64
CA GLU A 75 15.73 18.47 -6.03
C GLU A 75 16.07 17.02 -5.65
N HIS A 76 15.67 16.58 -4.45
CA HIS A 76 15.86 15.18 -4.04
C HIS A 76 15.04 14.23 -4.92
N ILE A 77 13.82 14.65 -5.28
CA ILE A 77 12.94 13.86 -6.14
C ILE A 77 13.55 13.73 -7.54
N SER A 78 14.02 14.84 -8.14
CA SER A 78 14.69 14.79 -9.45
C SER A 78 15.89 13.86 -9.44
N LYS A 79 16.76 13.94 -8.43
CA LYS A 79 17.90 13.04 -8.30
C LYS A 79 17.51 11.57 -8.19
N ILE A 80 16.41 11.27 -7.48
CA ILE A 80 15.91 9.89 -7.38
C ILE A 80 15.42 9.43 -8.76
N LEU A 81 14.61 10.23 -9.45
CA LEU A 81 14.13 9.90 -10.79
C LEU A 81 15.30 9.67 -11.76
N ASP A 82 16.32 10.50 -11.71
CA ASP A 82 17.53 10.32 -12.52
C ASP A 82 18.26 8.98 -12.24
N GLN A 83 18.27 8.53 -10.98
CA GLN A 83 18.91 7.27 -10.57
C GLN A 83 18.15 6.00 -10.96
N ILE A 84 16.84 6.10 -11.17
CA ILE A 84 15.97 4.96 -11.46
C ILE A 84 15.45 4.95 -12.91
N GLN A 85 16.09 5.68 -13.82
CA GLN A 85 15.72 5.74 -15.25
C GLN A 85 15.73 4.37 -15.93
N ASP A 86 16.58 3.46 -15.48
CA ASP A 86 16.70 2.11 -16.03
C ASP A 86 15.55 1.17 -15.64
N ASP A 87 14.71 1.56 -14.69
CA ASP A 87 13.48 0.83 -14.32
C ASP A 87 12.23 1.70 -14.62
N PRO A 88 11.66 1.60 -15.83
CA PRO A 88 10.51 2.43 -16.24
C PRO A 88 9.28 2.27 -15.35
N ILE A 89 9.07 1.08 -14.78
CA ILE A 89 7.94 0.79 -13.88
C ILE A 89 8.12 1.53 -12.57
N LEU A 90 9.32 1.45 -11.99
CA LEU A 90 9.64 2.15 -10.75
C LEU A 90 9.65 3.66 -10.96
N HIS A 91 10.27 4.15 -12.05
CA HIS A 91 10.33 5.57 -12.41
C HIS A 91 8.93 6.18 -12.51
N LEU A 92 8.05 5.62 -13.35
CA LEU A 92 6.68 6.08 -13.48
C LEU A 92 5.90 6.00 -12.15
N SER A 93 6.11 4.95 -11.36
CA SER A 93 5.44 4.80 -10.07
C SER A 93 5.85 5.88 -9.07
N VAL A 94 7.13 6.22 -9.02
CA VAL A 94 7.67 7.28 -8.16
C VAL A 94 7.18 8.64 -8.63
N HIS A 95 7.20 8.90 -9.94
CA HIS A 95 6.70 10.13 -10.54
C HIS A 95 5.21 10.35 -10.23
N LEU A 96 4.38 9.31 -10.37
CA LEU A 96 2.96 9.31 -9.98
C LEU A 96 2.76 9.57 -8.48
N ALA A 97 3.57 8.95 -7.62
CA ALA A 97 3.50 9.15 -6.17
C ALA A 97 3.72 10.61 -5.79
N PHE A 98 4.69 11.27 -6.40
CA PHE A 98 5.03 12.66 -6.10
C PHE A 98 4.05 13.67 -6.70
N ASN A 99 3.73 13.54 -7.98
CA ASN A 99 2.84 14.48 -8.64
C ASN A 99 1.40 14.41 -8.14
N CYS A 100 0.90 13.20 -7.88
CA CYS A 100 -0.51 12.97 -7.56
C CYS A 100 -0.75 12.56 -6.11
N SER A 101 0.30 12.49 -5.27
CA SER A 101 0.21 12.06 -3.86
C SER A 101 -0.54 10.72 -3.70
N LEU A 102 -0.30 9.78 -4.61
CA LEU A 102 -0.96 8.48 -4.62
C LEU A 102 -0.34 7.52 -3.61
N ARG A 103 -1.18 6.68 -3.03
CA ARG A 103 -0.72 5.54 -2.23
C ARG A 103 -0.21 4.42 -3.14
N ALA A 104 0.75 3.63 -2.66
CA ALA A 104 1.30 2.53 -3.46
C ALA A 104 0.23 1.57 -4.02
N GLY A 105 -0.81 1.26 -3.24
CA GLY A 105 -1.93 0.42 -3.69
C GLY A 105 -2.81 1.10 -4.75
N GLU A 106 -2.89 2.42 -4.79
CA GLU A 106 -3.59 3.19 -5.83
C GLU A 106 -2.77 3.21 -7.12
N ILE A 107 -1.44 3.41 -7.02
CA ILE A 107 -0.52 3.45 -8.18
C ILE A 107 -0.58 2.14 -8.96
N VAL A 108 -0.44 1.00 -8.29
CA VAL A 108 -0.46 -0.32 -8.95
C VAL A 108 -1.85 -0.77 -9.40
N ALA A 109 -2.89 0.02 -9.12
CA ALA A 109 -4.28 -0.22 -9.52
C ALA A 109 -4.78 0.71 -10.61
N ILE A 110 -3.95 1.60 -11.16
CA ILE A 110 -4.37 2.57 -12.18
C ILE A 110 -4.86 1.81 -13.42
N ASP A 111 -6.14 1.97 -13.72
CA ASP A 111 -6.76 1.48 -14.95
C ASP A 111 -6.43 2.44 -16.11
N ILE A 112 -5.88 1.93 -17.19
CA ILE A 112 -5.55 2.70 -18.40
C ILE A 112 -6.80 3.43 -18.93
N ASN A 113 -7.98 2.81 -18.85
CA ASN A 113 -9.24 3.41 -19.30
C ASN A 113 -9.72 4.57 -18.41
N SER A 114 -9.19 4.70 -17.20
CA SER A 114 -9.49 5.81 -16.29
C SER A 114 -8.69 7.08 -16.61
N ILE A 115 -7.78 7.03 -17.58
CA ILE A 115 -6.85 8.11 -17.93
C ILE A 115 -7.37 8.86 -19.15
N ASN A 116 -7.56 10.17 -19.02
CA ASN A 116 -7.84 11.08 -20.13
C ASN A 116 -6.57 11.84 -20.50
N LEU A 117 -5.84 11.33 -21.49
CA LEU A 117 -4.57 11.93 -21.95
C LEU A 117 -4.76 13.30 -22.62
N ASN A 118 -5.92 13.58 -23.20
CA ASN A 118 -6.20 14.87 -23.85
C ASN A 118 -6.44 15.96 -22.80
N GLU A 119 -7.15 15.64 -21.74
CA GLU A 119 -7.39 16.54 -20.62
C GLU A 119 -6.19 16.59 -19.66
N GLY A 120 -5.31 15.60 -19.69
CA GLY A 120 -4.24 15.44 -18.70
C GLY A 120 -4.79 15.11 -17.30
N SER A 121 -5.73 14.17 -17.23
CA SER A 121 -6.35 13.78 -15.96
C SER A 121 -6.57 12.27 -15.87
N MET A 122 -6.80 11.78 -14.65
CA MET A 122 -7.18 10.38 -14.39
C MET A 122 -8.11 10.27 -13.18
N TRP A 123 -8.93 9.23 -13.15
CA TRP A 123 -9.75 8.87 -12.01
C TRP A 123 -9.08 7.80 -11.15
N ILE A 124 -8.95 8.07 -9.87
CA ILE A 124 -8.51 7.09 -8.86
C ILE A 124 -9.76 6.50 -8.23
N SER A 125 -10.05 5.24 -8.57
CA SER A 125 -11.26 4.54 -8.15
C SER A 125 -10.99 3.16 -7.57
N GLN A 126 -9.75 2.69 -7.61
CA GLN A 126 -9.39 1.32 -7.24
C GLN A 126 -8.10 1.27 -6.44
N ILE A 127 -7.94 0.20 -5.69
CA ILE A 127 -6.70 -0.16 -5.00
C ILE A 127 -6.40 -1.63 -5.24
N LEU A 128 -5.12 -1.95 -5.39
CA LEU A 128 -4.64 -3.31 -5.51
C LEU A 128 -3.90 -3.70 -4.23
N GLU A 129 -4.37 -4.74 -3.57
CA GLU A 129 -3.78 -5.23 -2.32
C GLU A 129 -3.56 -6.73 -2.37
N ARG A 130 -2.57 -7.21 -1.61
CA ARG A 130 -2.39 -8.64 -1.35
C ARG A 130 -3.26 -9.05 -0.17
N VAL A 131 -4.16 -10.00 -0.40
CA VAL A 131 -5.13 -10.50 0.57
C VAL A 131 -4.90 -11.99 0.82
N SER A 132 -4.94 -12.44 2.07
CA SER A 132 -4.90 -13.86 2.41
C SER A 132 -6.17 -14.57 1.95
N ASP A 133 -6.07 -15.87 1.65
CA ASP A 133 -7.24 -16.67 1.26
C ASP A 133 -8.31 -16.70 2.36
N GLU A 134 -7.91 -16.63 3.63
CA GLU A 134 -8.83 -16.54 4.77
C GLU A 134 -9.57 -15.21 4.80
N SER A 135 -8.83 -14.10 4.67
CA SER A 135 -9.43 -12.77 4.64
C SER A 135 -10.33 -12.57 3.42
N LEU A 136 -10.02 -13.22 2.31
CA LEU A 136 -10.86 -13.14 1.11
C LEU A 136 -12.25 -13.72 1.31
N LYS A 137 -12.40 -14.74 2.18
CA LYS A 137 -13.71 -15.34 2.51
C LYS A 137 -14.62 -14.38 3.28
N THR A 138 -14.03 -13.47 4.03
CA THR A 138 -14.76 -12.49 4.89
C THR A 138 -14.94 -11.12 4.24
N LEU A 139 -14.27 -10.88 3.10
CA LEU A 139 -14.41 -9.63 2.36
C LEU A 139 -15.79 -9.55 1.68
N SER A 140 -16.41 -8.38 1.78
CA SER A 140 -17.64 -8.08 1.03
C SER A 140 -17.39 -8.19 -0.47
N LYS A 141 -18.16 -9.04 -1.16
CA LYS A 141 -18.05 -9.27 -2.60
C LYS A 141 -18.26 -7.99 -3.42
N GLU A 142 -19.11 -7.09 -2.96
CA GLU A 142 -19.40 -5.81 -3.61
C GLU A 142 -18.18 -4.88 -3.73
N LYS A 143 -17.20 -5.06 -2.85
CA LYS A 143 -15.96 -4.27 -2.87
C LYS A 143 -14.86 -4.88 -3.71
N ILE A 144 -15.04 -6.09 -4.23
CA ILE A 144 -14.06 -6.82 -5.03
C ILE A 144 -14.37 -6.62 -6.50
N ALA A 145 -13.49 -5.90 -7.22
CA ALA A 145 -13.60 -5.75 -8.67
C ALA A 145 -13.00 -6.97 -9.40
N LYS A 146 -11.81 -7.44 -8.96
CA LYS A 146 -11.12 -8.59 -9.58
C LYS A 146 -10.23 -9.31 -8.58
N VAL A 147 -10.21 -10.63 -8.67
CA VAL A 147 -9.26 -11.49 -7.94
C VAL A 147 -8.29 -12.09 -8.94
N PHE A 148 -7.00 -11.85 -8.75
CA PHE A 148 -5.97 -12.38 -9.66
C PHE A 148 -5.57 -13.80 -9.28
N PRO A 149 -5.12 -14.61 -10.26
CA PRO A 149 -4.59 -15.94 -10.00
C PRO A 149 -3.42 -15.90 -9.00
N LYS A 150 -3.24 -16.99 -8.27
CA LYS A 150 -2.07 -17.16 -7.42
C LYS A 150 -0.80 -17.21 -8.28
N GLN A 151 0.26 -16.53 -7.83
CA GLN A 151 1.55 -16.57 -8.50
C GLN A 151 2.19 -17.98 -8.41
N PHE A 152 1.95 -18.67 -7.27
CA PHE A 152 2.41 -20.05 -7.03
C PHE A 152 1.24 -20.85 -6.44
N SER A 153 1.16 -22.13 -6.76
CA SER A 153 0.08 -23.02 -6.30
C SER A 153 -0.04 -23.09 -4.78
N ASN A 154 1.08 -23.05 -4.06
CA ASN A 154 1.16 -23.09 -2.60
C ASN A 154 0.99 -21.72 -1.92
N ALA A 155 0.83 -20.63 -2.66
CA ALA A 155 0.64 -19.30 -2.08
C ALA A 155 -0.66 -19.24 -1.25
N LYS A 156 -0.57 -18.69 -0.04
CA LYS A 156 -1.72 -18.50 0.87
C LYS A 156 -2.40 -17.13 0.71
N SER A 157 -2.02 -16.38 -0.32
CA SER A 157 -2.55 -15.05 -0.60
C SER A 157 -2.51 -14.76 -2.09
N ARG A 158 -3.33 -13.81 -2.53
CA ARG A 158 -3.40 -13.36 -3.92
C ARG A 158 -3.61 -11.86 -4.03
N LEU A 159 -3.39 -11.30 -5.19
CA LEU A 159 -3.69 -9.90 -5.47
C LEU A 159 -5.20 -9.75 -5.70
N VAL A 160 -5.76 -8.69 -5.16
CA VAL A 160 -7.18 -8.36 -5.25
C VAL A 160 -7.32 -6.89 -5.59
N LEU A 161 -8.02 -6.61 -6.68
CA LEU A 161 -8.42 -5.28 -7.08
C LEU A 161 -9.77 -4.98 -6.40
N LYS A 162 -9.85 -3.89 -5.68
CA LYS A 162 -11.06 -3.52 -4.92
C LYS A 162 -11.29 -2.02 -4.89
N THR A 163 -12.51 -1.64 -4.59
CA THR A 163 -12.84 -0.24 -4.32
C THR A 163 -12.19 0.24 -3.02
N PRO A 164 -11.80 1.51 -2.92
CA PRO A 164 -11.29 2.10 -1.68
C PRO A 164 -12.27 2.00 -0.51
N LYS A 165 -11.76 2.07 0.72
CA LYS A 165 -12.59 1.98 1.94
C LYS A 165 -13.50 3.18 2.14
N THR A 166 -13.15 4.35 1.63
CA THR A 166 -13.85 5.61 1.84
C THR A 166 -14.16 6.29 0.51
N GLU A 167 -15.30 6.94 0.41
CA GLU A 167 -15.70 7.71 -0.77
C GLU A 167 -14.72 8.84 -1.09
N GLY A 168 -14.12 9.48 -0.09
CA GLY A 168 -13.10 10.51 -0.27
C GLY A 168 -11.79 10.02 -0.92
N SER A 169 -11.63 8.70 -1.10
CA SER A 169 -10.54 8.12 -1.89
C SER A 169 -10.83 8.09 -3.40
N LEU A 170 -12.10 8.24 -3.79
CA LEU A 170 -12.51 8.38 -5.17
C LEU A 170 -12.27 9.83 -5.59
N ARG A 171 -11.34 10.05 -6.51
CA ARG A 171 -10.98 11.41 -6.90
C ARG A 171 -10.41 11.50 -8.29
N LYS A 172 -10.61 12.64 -8.91
CA LYS A 172 -9.94 13.03 -10.15
C LYS A 172 -8.59 13.63 -9.80
N GLN A 173 -7.55 13.23 -10.51
CA GLN A 173 -6.20 13.78 -10.41
C GLN A 173 -5.82 14.41 -11.74
N TYR A 174 -5.16 15.58 -11.67
CA TYR A 174 -4.58 16.24 -12.83
C TYR A 174 -3.10 15.88 -12.95
N LEU A 175 -2.66 15.69 -14.17
CA LEU A 175 -1.34 15.22 -14.52
C LEU A 175 -0.51 16.38 -15.08
N THR A 176 0.76 16.45 -14.69
CA THR A 176 1.70 17.38 -15.32
C THR A 176 2.03 16.93 -16.74
N ARG A 177 2.42 17.86 -17.61
CA ARG A 177 2.77 17.53 -19.00
C ARG A 177 3.84 16.43 -19.13
N PRO A 178 4.95 16.47 -18.35
CA PRO A 178 5.94 15.38 -18.39
C PRO A 178 5.34 14.03 -18.02
N LEU A 179 4.49 13.97 -17.00
CA LEU A 179 3.84 12.74 -16.56
C LEU A 179 2.85 12.20 -17.61
N VAL A 180 2.13 13.08 -18.30
CA VAL A 180 1.25 12.68 -19.43
C VAL A 180 2.07 12.04 -20.54
N GLN A 181 3.25 12.60 -20.86
CA GLN A 181 4.13 12.04 -21.87
C GLN A 181 4.67 10.67 -21.47
N GLU A 182 5.14 10.52 -20.24
CA GLU A 182 5.61 9.24 -19.70
C GLU A 182 4.52 8.16 -19.68
N ILE A 183 3.31 8.53 -19.32
CA ILE A 183 2.15 7.62 -19.37
C ILE A 183 1.84 7.19 -20.82
N LYS A 184 1.91 8.11 -21.80
CA LYS A 184 1.73 7.78 -23.22
C LYS A 184 2.78 6.76 -23.71
N GLU A 185 4.03 6.97 -23.36
CA GLU A 185 5.14 6.07 -23.70
C GLU A 185 4.92 4.69 -23.08
N ARG A 186 4.51 4.66 -21.79
CA ARG A 186 4.18 3.39 -21.11
C ARG A 186 3.02 2.66 -21.76
N ILE A 187 1.95 3.34 -22.14
CA ILE A 187 0.81 2.73 -22.85
C ILE A 187 1.24 2.19 -24.21
N ALA A 188 2.08 2.92 -24.94
CA ALA A 188 2.61 2.46 -26.22
C ALA A 188 3.47 1.20 -26.07
N GLU A 189 4.32 1.13 -25.03
CA GLU A 189 5.11 -0.04 -24.69
C GLU A 189 4.21 -1.25 -24.36
N ILE A 190 3.17 -1.05 -23.54
CA ILE A 190 2.19 -2.09 -23.21
C ILE A 190 1.52 -2.63 -24.48
N ASN A 191 1.06 -1.76 -25.38
CA ASN A 191 0.42 -2.17 -26.63
C ASN A 191 1.37 -2.95 -27.54
N LYS A 192 2.60 -2.49 -27.69
CA LYS A 192 3.64 -3.21 -28.44
C LYS A 192 3.90 -4.60 -27.85
N THR A 193 3.95 -4.72 -26.54
CA THR A 193 4.15 -6.00 -25.86
C THR A 193 2.95 -6.93 -26.02
N LYS A 194 1.72 -6.39 -25.99
CA LYS A 194 0.49 -7.15 -26.29
C LYS A 194 0.52 -7.74 -27.70
N GLU A 195 0.93 -6.93 -28.69
CA GLU A 195 1.05 -7.41 -30.08
C GLU A 195 2.10 -8.51 -30.22
N LEU A 196 3.23 -8.37 -29.49
CA LEU A 196 4.34 -9.33 -29.56
C LEU A 196 4.00 -10.67 -28.90
N LEU A 197 3.37 -10.64 -27.73
CA LEU A 197 3.04 -11.83 -26.92
C LEU A 197 1.69 -12.45 -27.33
N GLY A 198 0.82 -11.69 -28.00
CA GLY A 198 -0.48 -12.19 -28.42
C GLY A 198 -1.28 -12.81 -27.28
N PRO A 199 -1.76 -14.08 -27.42
CA PRO A 199 -2.58 -14.75 -26.40
C PRO A 199 -1.87 -15.00 -25.05
N GLU A 200 -0.55 -14.93 -25.00
CA GLU A 200 0.21 -15.12 -23.76
C GLU A 200 0.19 -13.88 -22.88
N TYR A 201 -0.15 -12.73 -23.44
CA TYR A 201 -0.27 -11.49 -22.67
C TYR A 201 -1.52 -11.50 -21.80
N GLN A 202 -1.35 -11.29 -20.50
CA GLN A 202 -2.45 -11.22 -19.53
C GLN A 202 -2.99 -9.78 -19.45
N ASP A 203 -3.87 -9.40 -20.39
CA ASP A 203 -4.45 -8.07 -20.41
C ASP A 203 -5.37 -7.83 -19.20
N ASN A 204 -4.93 -6.98 -18.32
CA ASN A 204 -5.68 -6.60 -17.13
C ASN A 204 -6.08 -5.10 -17.14
N GLY A 205 -5.74 -4.35 -18.18
CA GLY A 205 -6.00 -2.92 -18.30
C GLY A 205 -5.24 -2.05 -17.29
N ILE A 206 -4.21 -2.58 -16.63
CA ILE A 206 -3.46 -1.89 -15.57
C ILE A 206 -2.20 -1.25 -16.14
N LEU A 207 -1.97 0.04 -15.81
CA LEU A 207 -0.82 0.82 -16.27
C LEU A 207 0.50 0.29 -15.69
N ILE A 208 0.53 -0.01 -14.40
CA ILE A 208 1.71 -0.52 -13.68
C ILE A 208 1.65 -2.04 -13.63
N CYS A 209 2.08 -2.66 -14.74
CA CYS A 209 2.10 -4.10 -14.92
C CYS A 209 3.49 -4.59 -15.32
N GLN A 210 3.74 -5.89 -15.12
CA GLN A 210 4.94 -6.60 -15.59
C GLN A 210 4.88 -6.79 -17.11
N SER A 211 5.98 -7.25 -17.71
CA SER A 211 6.08 -7.45 -19.18
C SER A 211 5.00 -8.35 -19.75
N GLU A 212 4.58 -9.38 -19.02
CA GLU A 212 3.50 -10.28 -19.41
C GLU A 212 2.08 -9.78 -19.05
N GLY A 213 1.93 -8.52 -18.59
CA GLY A 213 0.65 -7.89 -18.26
C GLY A 213 0.13 -8.19 -16.85
N ARG A 214 0.87 -8.96 -16.04
CA ARG A 214 0.49 -9.20 -14.63
C ARG A 214 0.62 -7.93 -13.80
N PRO A 215 -0.30 -7.71 -12.85
CA PRO A 215 -0.17 -6.58 -11.93
C PRO A 215 1.11 -6.66 -11.09
N VAL A 216 1.70 -5.50 -10.81
CA VAL A 216 2.82 -5.38 -9.86
C VAL A 216 2.27 -5.39 -8.44
N ASP A 217 2.87 -6.21 -7.56
CA ASP A 217 2.55 -6.19 -6.13
C ASP A 217 3.08 -4.90 -5.49
N GLN A 218 2.22 -4.16 -4.77
CA GLN A 218 2.62 -2.95 -4.06
C GLN A 218 3.79 -3.15 -3.09
N ASN A 219 3.88 -4.33 -2.45
CA ASN A 219 4.98 -4.63 -1.53
C ASN A 219 6.30 -4.81 -2.28
N LYS A 220 6.25 -5.41 -3.49
CA LYS A 220 7.42 -5.55 -4.36
C LYS A 220 7.89 -4.16 -4.83
N LEU A 221 6.96 -3.31 -5.29
CA LEU A 221 7.26 -1.94 -5.69
C LEU A 221 7.90 -1.14 -4.54
N CYS A 222 7.32 -1.20 -3.33
CA CYS A 222 7.87 -0.54 -2.15
C CYS A 222 9.24 -1.09 -1.72
N LYS A 223 9.54 -2.35 -2.04
CA LYS A 223 10.85 -2.96 -1.77
C LYS A 223 11.89 -2.45 -2.75
N SER A 224 11.60 -2.49 -4.05
CA SER A 224 12.50 -1.94 -5.09
C SER A 224 12.86 -0.46 -4.86
N PHE A 225 11.91 0.34 -4.34
CA PHE A 225 12.17 1.74 -3.97
C PHE A 225 13.12 1.91 -2.76
N LYS A 226 13.38 0.88 -1.98
CA LYS A 226 14.28 0.94 -0.80
C LYS A 226 15.68 0.40 -1.09
N GLU A 227 15.82 -0.37 -2.14
CA GLU A 227 17.07 -0.91 -2.67
C GLU A 227 17.79 0.14 -3.52
#